data_6a4f7e51edb3cff47fbcef08953c5e75
#
_entry.id   6a4f7e51edb3cff47fbcef08953c5e75
#
_cell.length_a   1.000
_cell.length_b   1.000
_cell.length_c   1.000
_cell.angle_alpha   90.00
_cell.angle_beta   90.00
_cell.angle_gamma   90.00
#
_symmetry.space_group_name_H-M   'P 1'
#
loop_
_entity.id
_entity.type
_entity.pdbx_description
1 polymer ?
#
loop_
_entity_poly.entity_id
_entity_poly.type
_entity_poly.pdbx_seq_one_letter_code
_entity_poly.pdbx_strand_id
1 'polypeptide(L)'
;GRGAEEARAAIAEGFTSVMFDGSDLPLADNIRLTRDIARIAHDNGVTCEGEIGCVGYAGGTASARTNPADAAEFALETGVDAMAVSVGNLHLQQGQSGDIDERALAAIAIATRGRVPLVIHGGSGVPSVQRRLLARTTPVCKFNIGTELRQCFGTALRQSLADQPTEFDRIKLLSPTEAPLVEAARKVLREMKGIGS
;
A
#
# COMPACT_ATOMS: atom_id res chain seq x y z
N GLY A 1 2.06 -6.66 9.41
CA GLY A 1 2.74 -7.54 10.36
C GLY A 1 3.28 -8.77 9.66
N ARG A 2 4.24 -9.45 10.29
CA ARG A 2 4.87 -10.66 9.72
C ARG A 2 4.48 -11.94 10.44
N GLY A 3 3.46 -11.90 11.28
CA GLY A 3 3.01 -13.08 12.01
C GLY A 3 1.68 -12.89 12.72
N ALA A 4 1.11 -14.02 13.19
CA ALA A 4 -0.18 -14.06 13.88
C ALA A 4 -0.16 -13.30 15.23
N GLU A 5 0.98 -13.31 15.94
CA GLU A 5 1.12 -12.59 17.22
C GLU A 5 1.03 -11.08 17.02
N GLU A 6 1.68 -10.54 15.98
CA GLU A 6 1.61 -9.11 15.65
C GLU A 6 0.20 -8.70 15.26
N ALA A 7 -0.51 -9.55 14.49
CA ALA A 7 -1.90 -9.31 14.13
C ALA A 7 -2.80 -9.29 15.37
N ARG A 8 -2.65 -10.24 16.29
CA ARG A 8 -3.38 -10.26 17.58
C ARG A 8 -3.10 -9.02 18.42
N ALA A 9 -1.83 -8.62 18.53
CA ALA A 9 -1.44 -7.42 19.26
C ALA A 9 -2.09 -6.16 18.64
N ALA A 10 -2.05 -6.00 17.32
CA ALA A 10 -2.69 -4.88 16.65
C ALA A 10 -4.21 -4.86 16.88
N ILE A 11 -4.87 -6.01 16.81
CA ILE A 11 -6.31 -6.12 17.08
C ILE A 11 -6.61 -5.73 18.54
N ALA A 12 -5.80 -6.19 19.50
CA ALA A 12 -5.96 -5.85 20.91
C ALA A 12 -5.77 -4.35 21.17
N GLU A 13 -4.91 -3.67 20.42
CA GLU A 13 -4.72 -2.21 20.46
C GLU A 13 -5.82 -1.43 19.74
N GLY A 14 -6.82 -2.08 19.14
CA GLY A 14 -7.98 -1.45 18.52
C GLY A 14 -7.83 -1.12 17.04
N PHE A 15 -6.88 -1.72 16.33
CA PHE A 15 -6.81 -1.59 14.88
C PHE A 15 -8.01 -2.28 14.23
N THR A 16 -8.65 -1.60 13.29
CA THR A 16 -9.84 -2.10 12.56
C THR A 16 -9.50 -2.84 11.27
N SER A 17 -8.22 -2.85 10.90
CA SER A 17 -7.70 -3.59 9.76
C SER A 17 -6.26 -4.04 10.04
N VAL A 18 -5.93 -5.26 9.70
CA VAL A 18 -4.57 -5.81 9.79
C VAL A 18 -4.10 -6.27 8.42
N MET A 19 -2.79 -6.34 8.24
CA MET A 19 -2.18 -6.85 7.02
C MET A 19 -1.11 -7.88 7.35
N PHE A 20 -1.12 -8.97 6.58
CA PHE A 20 -0.03 -9.94 6.56
C PHE A 20 0.71 -9.90 5.22
N ASP A 21 2.01 -9.70 5.28
CA ASP A 21 2.92 -9.77 4.14
C ASP A 21 3.68 -11.10 4.18
N GLY A 22 3.20 -12.04 3.40
CA GLY A 22 3.83 -13.35 3.20
C GLY A 22 4.48 -13.48 1.81
N SER A 23 4.72 -12.38 1.11
CA SER A 23 5.20 -12.37 -0.27
C SER A 23 6.58 -13.02 -0.49
N ASP A 24 7.40 -13.09 0.58
CA ASP A 24 8.70 -13.76 0.56
C ASP A 24 8.60 -15.29 0.80
N LEU A 25 7.41 -15.81 1.10
CA LEU A 25 7.19 -17.22 1.39
C LEU A 25 6.77 -18.00 0.13
N PRO A 26 6.98 -19.33 0.10
CA PRO A 26 6.31 -20.18 -0.88
C PRO A 26 4.79 -19.98 -0.85
N LEU A 27 4.11 -20.03 -2.00
CA LEU A 27 2.68 -19.76 -2.14
C LEU A 27 1.82 -20.52 -1.12
N ALA A 28 2.06 -21.81 -0.95
CA ALA A 28 1.30 -22.65 -0.01
C ALA A 28 1.42 -22.18 1.45
N ASP A 29 2.62 -21.75 1.87
CA ASP A 29 2.86 -21.22 3.21
C ASP A 29 2.25 -19.83 3.39
N ASN A 30 2.37 -18.97 2.37
CA ASN A 30 1.71 -17.67 2.37
C ASN A 30 0.19 -17.83 2.51
N ILE A 31 -0.44 -18.69 1.70
CA ILE A 31 -1.87 -18.98 1.77
C ILE A 31 -2.26 -19.48 3.16
N ARG A 32 -1.55 -20.47 3.70
CA ARG A 32 -1.84 -21.05 5.02
C ARG A 32 -1.79 -19.99 6.12
N LEU A 33 -0.72 -19.22 6.19
CA LEU A 33 -0.52 -18.20 7.23
C LEU A 33 -1.49 -17.03 7.07
N THR A 34 -1.69 -16.55 5.85
CA THR A 34 -2.64 -15.47 5.56
C THR A 34 -4.06 -15.87 5.97
N ARG A 35 -4.50 -17.09 5.63
CA ARG A 35 -5.81 -17.62 6.03
C ARG A 35 -5.97 -17.67 7.54
N ASP A 36 -4.96 -18.12 8.29
CA ASP A 36 -5.01 -18.17 9.74
C ASP A 36 -5.15 -16.78 10.35
N ILE A 37 -4.44 -15.79 9.80
CA ILE A 37 -4.51 -14.40 10.25
C ILE A 37 -5.83 -13.76 9.87
N ALA A 38 -6.33 -13.99 8.63
CA ALA A 38 -7.63 -13.50 8.20
C ALA A 38 -8.75 -14.02 9.11
N ARG A 39 -8.72 -15.32 9.47
CA ARG A 39 -9.67 -15.89 10.42
C ARG A 39 -9.60 -15.20 11.79
N ILE A 40 -8.40 -14.97 12.33
CA ILE A 40 -8.23 -14.26 13.60
C ILE A 40 -8.81 -12.83 13.51
N ALA A 41 -8.58 -12.14 12.41
CA ALA A 41 -9.12 -10.80 12.19
C ALA A 41 -10.65 -10.83 12.14
N HIS A 42 -11.23 -11.70 11.34
CA HIS A 42 -12.68 -11.84 11.18
C HIS A 42 -13.40 -12.25 12.47
N ASP A 43 -12.82 -13.15 13.26
CA ASP A 43 -13.33 -13.54 14.58
C ASP A 43 -13.44 -12.34 15.55
N ASN A 44 -12.69 -11.26 15.28
CA ASN A 44 -12.70 -10.02 16.06
C ASN A 44 -13.38 -8.84 15.33
N GLY A 45 -14.06 -9.08 14.20
CA GLY A 45 -14.71 -8.02 13.43
C GLY A 45 -13.75 -7.07 12.72
N VAL A 46 -12.51 -7.49 12.47
CA VAL A 46 -11.42 -6.72 11.85
C VAL A 46 -11.16 -7.23 10.44
N THR A 47 -10.88 -6.33 9.49
CA THR A 47 -10.55 -6.71 8.12
C THR A 47 -9.09 -7.15 8.00
N CYS A 48 -8.81 -8.03 7.01
CA CYS A 48 -7.48 -8.52 6.73
C CYS A 48 -7.08 -8.25 5.28
N GLU A 49 -5.88 -7.67 5.08
CA GLU A 49 -5.22 -7.56 3.78
C GLU A 49 -4.11 -8.60 3.70
N GLY A 50 -4.00 -9.27 2.56
CA GLY A 50 -2.89 -10.17 2.24
C GLY A 50 -2.09 -9.65 1.06
N GLU A 51 -0.84 -10.13 0.90
CA GLU A 51 0.02 -9.77 -0.23
C GLU A 51 0.51 -10.99 -0.99
N ILE A 52 0.44 -10.92 -2.33
CA ILE A 52 0.93 -11.95 -3.23
C ILE A 52 1.78 -11.35 -4.35
N GLY A 53 2.90 -12.02 -4.66
CA GLY A 53 3.98 -11.42 -5.45
C GLY A 53 4.77 -10.45 -4.58
N CYS A 54 6.02 -10.26 -4.90
CA CYS A 54 6.91 -9.40 -4.11
C CYS A 54 7.03 -8.02 -4.77
N VAL A 55 6.64 -6.97 -4.06
CA VAL A 55 6.89 -5.59 -4.49
C VAL A 55 8.30 -5.19 -4.08
N GLY A 56 9.21 -5.09 -5.05
CA GLY A 56 10.61 -4.74 -4.81
C GLY A 56 10.81 -3.30 -4.34
N TYR A 57 12.04 -2.99 -3.93
CA TYR A 57 12.47 -1.64 -3.55
C TYR A 57 13.34 -1.05 -4.66
N ALA A 58 13.18 0.25 -4.92
CA ALA A 58 14.07 0.97 -5.85
C ALA A 58 15.52 0.88 -5.35
N GLY A 59 16.40 0.25 -6.13
CA GLY A 59 17.79 0.01 -5.76
C GLY A 59 18.04 -1.17 -4.81
N GLY A 60 17.03 -2.03 -4.56
CA GLY A 60 17.10 -3.18 -3.65
C GLY A 60 16.61 -4.49 -4.28
N THR A 61 15.83 -5.24 -3.52
CA THR A 61 15.30 -6.56 -3.91
C THR A 61 14.47 -6.49 -5.19
N ALA A 62 14.68 -7.44 -6.10
CA ALA A 62 13.89 -7.56 -7.32
C ALA A 62 12.42 -7.85 -7.00
N SER A 63 11.51 -7.23 -7.75
CA SER A 63 10.09 -7.56 -7.64
C SER A 63 9.77 -8.87 -8.33
N ALA A 64 8.94 -9.70 -7.71
CA ALA A 64 8.33 -10.86 -8.34
C ALA A 64 6.87 -10.52 -8.70
N ARG A 65 6.55 -10.53 -10.00
CA ARG A 65 5.21 -10.23 -10.48
C ARG A 65 4.20 -11.26 -9.99
N THR A 66 3.02 -10.81 -9.65
CA THR A 66 1.89 -11.69 -9.27
C THR A 66 1.43 -12.50 -10.49
N ASN A 67 1.42 -13.82 -10.34
CA ASN A 67 0.82 -14.73 -11.32
C ASN A 67 -0.72 -14.73 -11.17
N PRO A 68 -1.51 -14.59 -12.24
CA PRO A 68 -2.98 -14.57 -12.13
C PRO A 68 -3.61 -15.86 -11.55
N ALA A 69 -3.03 -17.04 -11.84
CA ALA A 69 -3.54 -18.30 -11.29
C ALA A 69 -3.29 -18.40 -9.79
N ASP A 70 -2.07 -18.02 -9.35
CA ASP A 70 -1.70 -17.97 -7.94
C ASP A 70 -2.56 -16.94 -7.17
N ALA A 71 -2.86 -15.80 -7.79
CA ALA A 71 -3.76 -14.78 -7.23
C ALA A 71 -5.18 -15.31 -7.03
N ALA A 72 -5.69 -16.08 -7.99
CA ALA A 72 -7.01 -16.69 -7.88
C ALA A 72 -7.08 -17.74 -6.75
N GLU A 73 -6.06 -18.58 -6.63
CA GLU A 73 -5.93 -19.55 -5.54
C GLU A 73 -5.82 -18.84 -4.19
N PHE A 74 -4.93 -17.85 -4.08
CA PHE A 74 -4.74 -17.08 -2.87
C PHE A 74 -6.04 -16.40 -2.41
N ALA A 75 -6.75 -15.71 -3.31
CA ALA A 75 -8.00 -15.04 -2.98
C ALA A 75 -9.10 -16.02 -2.51
N LEU A 76 -9.15 -17.22 -3.12
CA LEU A 76 -10.12 -18.24 -2.77
C LEU A 76 -9.84 -18.86 -1.40
N GLU A 77 -8.57 -19.19 -1.14
CA GLU A 77 -8.17 -19.99 0.01
C GLU A 77 -7.95 -19.17 1.29
N THR A 78 -7.61 -17.88 1.15
CA THR A 78 -7.29 -17.04 2.31
C THR A 78 -8.50 -16.32 2.88
N GLY A 79 -9.47 -15.95 2.04
CA GLY A 79 -10.63 -15.18 2.43
C GLY A 79 -10.31 -13.74 2.87
N VAL A 80 -9.19 -13.16 2.42
CA VAL A 80 -8.83 -11.77 2.73
C VAL A 80 -9.83 -10.77 2.15
N ASP A 81 -9.98 -9.62 2.82
CA ASP A 81 -10.88 -8.54 2.40
C ASP A 81 -10.26 -7.64 1.33
N ALA A 82 -8.93 -7.66 1.19
CA ALA A 82 -8.18 -6.96 0.16
C ALA A 82 -6.87 -7.70 -0.16
N MET A 83 -6.42 -7.62 -1.40
CA MET A 83 -5.22 -8.33 -1.87
C MET A 83 -4.24 -7.37 -2.55
N ALA A 84 -3.08 -7.20 -1.96
CA ALA A 84 -1.98 -6.46 -2.57
C ALA A 84 -1.29 -7.31 -3.63
N VAL A 85 -1.02 -6.69 -4.80
CA VAL A 85 -0.45 -7.34 -5.97
C VAL A 85 0.77 -6.59 -6.50
N SER A 86 1.71 -7.35 -7.09
CA SER A 86 2.90 -6.83 -7.76
C SER A 86 2.70 -6.86 -9.28
N VAL A 87 2.52 -5.68 -9.87
CA VAL A 87 2.24 -5.49 -11.31
C VAL A 87 3.13 -4.41 -11.94
N GLY A 88 4.36 -4.29 -11.47
CA GLY A 88 5.33 -3.29 -11.91
C GLY A 88 5.54 -2.13 -10.92
N ASN A 89 4.78 -2.09 -9.85
CA ASN A 89 4.95 -1.15 -8.76
C ASN A 89 6.25 -1.42 -7.96
N LEU A 90 6.86 -0.35 -7.44
CA LEU A 90 8.08 -0.40 -6.64
C LEU A 90 7.95 0.47 -5.40
N HIS A 91 8.52 0.02 -4.28
CA HIS A 91 8.65 0.82 -3.07
C HIS A 91 9.78 1.86 -3.16
N LEU A 92 9.63 2.97 -2.43
CA LEU A 92 10.64 4.03 -2.27
C LEU A 92 11.13 4.66 -3.58
N GLN A 93 10.33 4.58 -4.64
CA GLN A 93 10.66 5.17 -5.93
C GLN A 93 10.71 6.69 -5.84
N GLN A 94 11.86 7.27 -6.19
CA GLN A 94 12.06 8.72 -6.28
C GLN A 94 11.72 9.15 -7.72
N GLY A 95 10.56 9.76 -7.90
CA GLY A 95 10.04 10.20 -9.20
C GLY A 95 8.95 9.27 -9.76
N GLN A 96 8.28 9.74 -10.82
CA GLN A 96 7.23 9.01 -11.52
C GLN A 96 7.88 8.16 -12.62
N SER A 97 8.12 6.88 -12.36
CA SER A 97 8.66 5.95 -13.34
C SER A 97 8.11 4.52 -13.23
N GLY A 98 7.16 4.29 -12.33
CA GLY A 98 6.55 2.99 -12.10
C GLY A 98 5.21 2.86 -12.81
N ASP A 99 5.20 2.67 -14.14
CA ASP A 99 3.98 2.34 -14.83
C ASP A 99 3.47 0.97 -14.37
N ILE A 100 2.23 0.94 -13.91
CA ILE A 100 1.51 -0.29 -13.62
C ILE A 100 1.24 -1.01 -14.94
N ASP A 101 1.55 -2.30 -14.98
CA ASP A 101 1.19 -3.18 -16.09
C ASP A 101 -0.34 -3.46 -16.03
N GLU A 102 -1.09 -2.65 -16.77
CA GLU A 102 -2.56 -2.74 -16.81
C GLU A 102 -3.06 -4.07 -17.37
N ARG A 103 -2.28 -4.73 -18.24
CA ARG A 103 -2.64 -6.05 -18.78
C ARG A 103 -2.48 -7.13 -17.70
N ALA A 104 -1.40 -7.09 -16.94
CA ALA A 104 -1.20 -8.00 -15.81
C ALA A 104 -2.28 -7.78 -14.76
N LEU A 105 -2.61 -6.53 -14.43
CA LEU A 105 -3.67 -6.19 -13.48
C LEU A 105 -5.04 -6.70 -13.95
N ALA A 106 -5.37 -6.51 -15.24
CA ALA A 106 -6.61 -7.02 -15.82
C ALA A 106 -6.68 -8.56 -15.80
N ALA A 107 -5.57 -9.25 -16.08
CA ALA A 107 -5.50 -10.70 -16.00
C ALA A 107 -5.75 -11.22 -14.58
N ILE A 108 -5.19 -10.55 -13.56
CA ILE A 108 -5.45 -10.86 -12.14
C ILE A 108 -6.92 -10.62 -11.79
N ALA A 109 -7.49 -9.48 -12.20
CA ALA A 109 -8.89 -9.15 -11.94
C ALA A 109 -9.86 -10.17 -12.55
N ILE A 110 -9.57 -10.65 -13.75
CA ILE A 110 -10.34 -11.71 -14.42
C ILE A 110 -10.20 -13.04 -13.67
N ALA A 111 -8.96 -13.43 -13.32
CA ALA A 111 -8.70 -14.70 -12.63
C ALA A 111 -9.37 -14.76 -11.26
N THR A 112 -9.34 -13.68 -10.50
CA THR A 112 -9.99 -13.58 -9.18
C THR A 112 -11.52 -13.44 -9.26
N ARG A 113 -12.08 -13.20 -10.45
CA ARG A 113 -13.52 -13.01 -10.71
C ARG A 113 -14.16 -11.94 -9.81
N GLY A 114 -13.42 -10.90 -9.47
CA GLY A 114 -13.90 -9.82 -8.59
C GLY A 114 -14.17 -10.24 -7.13
N ARG A 115 -13.65 -11.39 -6.69
CA ARG A 115 -13.84 -11.90 -5.33
C ARG A 115 -13.20 -11.03 -4.26
N VAL A 116 -12.12 -10.36 -4.60
CA VAL A 116 -11.32 -9.54 -3.69
C VAL A 116 -10.93 -8.23 -4.37
N PRO A 117 -11.11 -7.09 -3.71
CA PRO A 117 -10.56 -5.82 -4.18
C PRO A 117 -9.03 -5.83 -4.13
N LEU A 118 -8.41 -5.13 -5.09
CA LEU A 118 -6.97 -5.11 -5.26
C LEU A 118 -6.33 -3.88 -4.61
N VAL A 119 -5.10 -4.03 -4.15
CA VAL A 119 -4.30 -2.97 -3.53
C VAL A 119 -2.99 -2.81 -4.30
N ILE A 120 -2.58 -1.56 -4.51
CA ILE A 120 -1.29 -1.21 -5.11
C ILE A 120 -0.38 -0.63 -4.03
N HIS A 121 0.67 -1.36 -3.68
CA HIS A 121 1.78 -0.85 -2.86
C HIS A 121 2.72 0.00 -3.72
N GLY A 122 3.52 0.87 -3.10
CA GLY A 122 4.45 1.75 -3.83
C GLY A 122 3.75 2.77 -4.74
N GLY A 123 2.50 3.12 -4.45
CA GLY A 123 1.65 3.98 -5.28
C GLY A 123 2.18 5.40 -5.52
N SER A 124 3.12 5.89 -4.70
CA SER A 124 3.78 7.19 -4.93
C SER A 124 4.54 7.26 -6.26
N GLY A 125 5.08 6.13 -6.74
CA GLY A 125 5.78 6.07 -8.03
C GLY A 125 4.86 6.02 -9.25
N VAL A 126 3.56 5.72 -9.05
CA VAL A 126 2.59 5.59 -10.13
C VAL A 126 2.12 6.99 -10.57
N PRO A 127 2.13 7.30 -11.88
CA PRO A 127 1.64 8.58 -12.39
C PRO A 127 0.20 8.86 -11.96
N SER A 128 -0.11 10.11 -11.59
CA SER A 128 -1.43 10.50 -11.08
C SER A 128 -2.57 10.18 -12.07
N VAL A 129 -2.31 10.34 -13.37
CA VAL A 129 -3.26 9.98 -14.44
C VAL A 129 -3.56 8.48 -14.41
N GLN A 130 -2.54 7.64 -14.26
CA GLN A 130 -2.72 6.19 -14.18
C GLN A 130 -3.41 5.79 -12.88
N ARG A 131 -3.02 6.37 -11.72
CA ARG A 131 -3.74 6.13 -10.44
C ARG A 131 -5.24 6.40 -10.56
N ARG A 132 -5.61 7.53 -11.19
CA ARG A 132 -7.01 7.89 -11.43
C ARG A 132 -7.72 6.91 -12.35
N LEU A 133 -7.07 6.51 -13.44
CA LEU A 133 -7.63 5.54 -14.37
C LEU A 133 -7.91 4.22 -13.67
N LEU A 134 -6.90 3.68 -12.98
CA LEU A 134 -7.02 2.41 -12.26
C LEU A 134 -8.11 2.44 -11.17
N ALA A 135 -8.18 3.52 -10.39
CA ALA A 135 -9.21 3.68 -9.36
C ALA A 135 -10.65 3.69 -9.91
N ARG A 136 -10.84 4.03 -11.17
CA ARG A 136 -12.16 4.16 -11.81
C ARG A 136 -12.57 2.99 -12.67
N THR A 137 -11.60 2.27 -13.22
CA THR A 137 -11.85 1.27 -14.27
C THR A 137 -11.46 -0.15 -13.88
N THR A 138 -10.88 -0.32 -12.69
CA THR A 138 -10.38 -1.62 -12.21
C THR A 138 -10.88 -1.90 -10.78
N PRO A 139 -10.75 -3.13 -10.27
CA PRO A 139 -11.06 -3.44 -8.88
C PRO A 139 -10.02 -2.91 -7.86
N VAL A 140 -9.10 -2.03 -8.25
CA VAL A 140 -8.16 -1.39 -7.32
C VAL A 140 -8.93 -0.44 -6.41
N CYS A 141 -8.94 -0.75 -5.11
CA CYS A 141 -9.66 0.03 -4.09
C CYS A 141 -8.73 0.88 -3.21
N LYS A 142 -7.42 0.59 -3.22
CA LYS A 142 -6.46 1.23 -2.32
C LYS A 142 -5.10 1.41 -2.99
N PHE A 143 -4.48 2.58 -2.76
CA PHE A 143 -3.09 2.86 -3.09
C PHE A 143 -2.32 3.23 -1.82
N ASN A 144 -1.19 2.59 -1.58
CA ASN A 144 -0.30 2.98 -0.48
C ASN A 144 0.61 4.12 -0.93
N ILE A 145 0.33 5.33 -0.47
CA ILE A 145 1.07 6.55 -0.77
C ILE A 145 1.93 6.93 0.44
N GLY A 146 3.23 6.74 0.35
CA GLY A 146 4.15 7.02 1.45
C GLY A 146 5.31 7.92 1.05
N THR A 147 5.97 7.65 -0.07
CA THR A 147 7.19 8.35 -0.47
C THR A 147 6.93 9.83 -0.75
N GLU A 148 5.88 10.17 -1.48
CA GLU A 148 5.50 11.56 -1.75
C GLU A 148 5.31 12.36 -0.45
N LEU A 149 4.59 11.81 0.51
CA LEU A 149 4.31 12.47 1.79
C LEU A 149 5.57 12.59 2.65
N ARG A 150 6.40 11.53 2.69
CA ARG A 150 7.68 11.55 3.43
C ARG A 150 8.67 12.54 2.85
N GLN A 151 8.73 12.69 1.53
CA GLN A 151 9.57 13.68 0.86
C GLN A 151 9.10 15.11 1.20
N CYS A 152 7.79 15.36 1.17
CA CYS A 152 7.20 16.63 1.57
C CYS A 152 7.55 16.96 3.03
N PHE A 153 7.31 16.02 3.95
CA PHE A 153 7.69 16.17 5.36
C PHE A 153 9.18 16.47 5.53
N GLY A 154 10.05 15.68 4.90
CA GLY A 154 11.49 15.85 5.03
C GLY A 154 11.99 17.21 4.49
N THR A 155 11.37 17.71 3.42
CA THR A 155 11.68 19.06 2.89
C THR A 155 11.24 20.14 3.85
N ALA A 156 9.99 20.08 4.33
CA ALA A 156 9.45 21.07 5.28
C ALA A 156 10.22 21.07 6.61
N LEU A 157 10.63 19.91 7.11
CA LEU A 157 11.43 19.81 8.34
C LEU A 157 12.81 20.43 8.18
N ARG A 158 13.51 20.18 7.05
CA ARG A 158 14.82 20.83 6.80
C ARG A 158 14.69 22.34 6.73
N GLN A 159 13.63 22.85 6.12
CA GLN A 159 13.36 24.28 6.07
C GLN A 159 13.11 24.84 7.48
N SER A 160 12.27 24.19 8.29
CA SER A 160 11.99 24.61 9.66
C SER A 160 13.25 24.66 10.53
N LEU A 161 14.12 23.66 10.40
CA LEU A 161 15.40 23.63 11.11
C LEU A 161 16.35 24.74 10.66
N ALA A 162 16.36 25.06 9.35
CA ALA A 162 17.20 26.16 8.82
C ALA A 162 16.68 27.52 9.26
N ASP A 163 15.37 27.73 9.33
CA ASP A 163 14.74 28.98 9.73
C ASP A 163 14.85 29.26 11.25
N GLN A 164 15.03 28.19 12.04
CA GLN A 164 15.02 28.25 13.51
C GLN A 164 16.24 27.50 14.11
N PRO A 165 17.47 27.94 13.83
CA PRO A 165 18.67 27.16 14.13
C PRO A 165 18.97 26.98 15.63
N THR A 166 18.36 27.80 16.51
CA THR A 166 18.54 27.73 17.97
C THR A 166 17.32 27.13 18.69
N GLU A 167 16.24 26.82 17.96
CA GLU A 167 15.05 26.25 18.56
C GLU A 167 15.29 24.75 18.88
N PHE A 168 14.89 24.32 20.06
CA PHE A 168 15.00 22.95 20.54
C PHE A 168 13.63 22.31 20.88
N ASP A 169 12.58 23.12 20.94
CA ASP A 169 11.23 22.59 21.16
C ASP A 169 10.73 21.88 19.89
N ARG A 170 10.59 20.56 20.00
CA ARG A 170 10.13 19.72 18.89
C ARG A 170 8.77 20.13 18.34
N ILE A 171 7.86 20.68 19.17
CA ILE A 171 6.54 21.12 18.72
C ILE A 171 6.69 22.30 17.75
N LYS A 172 7.51 23.27 18.08
CA LYS A 172 7.79 24.43 17.23
C LYS A 172 8.51 24.06 15.95
N LEU A 173 9.44 23.07 16.03
CA LEU A 173 10.16 22.57 14.86
C LEU A 173 9.27 21.72 13.93
N LEU A 174 8.32 20.97 14.47
CA LEU A 174 7.45 20.09 13.68
C LEU A 174 6.18 20.78 13.18
N SER A 175 5.62 21.76 13.91
CA SER A 175 4.39 22.44 13.51
C SER A 175 4.42 23.02 12.08
N PRO A 176 5.53 23.62 11.59
CA PRO A 176 5.59 24.11 10.22
C PRO A 176 5.49 23.03 9.14
N THR A 177 5.68 21.74 9.50
CA THR A 177 5.58 20.63 8.54
C THR A 177 4.13 20.20 8.26
N GLU A 178 3.17 20.58 9.12
CA GLU A 178 1.79 20.13 9.04
C GLU A 178 1.07 20.64 7.78
N ALA A 179 1.08 21.96 7.54
CA ALA A 179 0.37 22.55 6.41
C ALA A 179 0.86 22.04 5.05
N PRO A 180 2.18 21.96 4.76
CA PRO A 180 2.67 21.35 3.54
C PRO A 180 2.25 19.88 3.38
N LEU A 181 2.27 19.10 4.46
CA LEU A 181 1.89 17.68 4.42
C LEU A 181 0.40 17.50 4.14
N VAL A 182 -0.45 18.30 4.78
CA VAL A 182 -1.90 18.32 4.52
C VAL A 182 -2.19 18.67 3.06
N GLU A 183 -1.49 19.67 2.50
CA GLU A 183 -1.72 20.06 1.10
C GLU A 183 -1.21 18.98 0.12
N ALA A 184 -0.09 18.33 0.41
CA ALA A 184 0.40 17.20 -0.37
C ALA A 184 -0.63 16.03 -0.37
N ALA A 185 -1.18 15.70 0.79
CA ALA A 185 -2.23 14.67 0.89
C ALA A 185 -3.51 15.06 0.14
N ARG A 186 -3.95 16.31 0.27
CA ARG A 186 -5.11 16.86 -0.47
C ARG A 186 -4.90 16.78 -1.98
N LYS A 187 -3.71 17.13 -2.46
CA LYS A 187 -3.34 17.04 -3.87
C LYS A 187 -3.54 15.62 -4.39
N VAL A 188 -2.95 14.62 -3.71
CA VAL A 188 -3.10 13.20 -4.08
C VAL A 188 -4.56 12.78 -4.16
N LEU A 189 -5.37 13.17 -3.16
CA LEU A 189 -6.80 12.83 -3.13
C LEU A 189 -7.60 13.50 -4.26
N ARG A 190 -7.32 14.78 -4.57
CA ARG A 190 -7.96 15.50 -5.68
C ARG A 190 -7.62 14.84 -7.02
N GLU A 191 -6.34 14.51 -7.23
CA GLU A 191 -5.86 13.86 -8.44
C GLU A 191 -6.55 12.51 -8.67
N MET A 192 -6.72 11.70 -7.63
CA MET A 192 -7.44 10.42 -7.73
C MET A 192 -8.93 10.59 -8.00
N LYS A 193 -9.58 11.60 -7.41
CA LYS A 193 -11.00 11.91 -7.67
C LYS A 193 -11.23 12.51 -9.05
N GLY A 194 -10.20 13.05 -9.69
CA GLY A 194 -10.34 13.76 -10.97
C GLY A 194 -10.96 15.15 -10.83
N ILE A 195 -10.90 15.74 -9.65
CA ILE A 195 -11.25 17.14 -9.40
C ILE A 195 -9.99 17.93 -9.74
N GLY A 196 -10.08 18.79 -10.76
CA GLY A 196 -8.97 19.66 -11.18
C GLY A 196 -8.48 20.53 -10.03
N SER A 197 -7.19 20.87 -10.11
CA SER A 197 -6.54 21.86 -9.23
C SER A 197 -7.04 23.25 -9.59
#